data_00179354803d5bb6d3f235d786e3a18c
#
_entry.id   00179354803d5bb6d3f235d786e3a18c
#
_cell.length_a   1.000
_cell.length_b   1.000
_cell.length_c   1.000
_cell.angle_alpha   90.00
_cell.angle_beta   90.00
_cell.angle_gamma   90.00
#
_symmetry.space_group_name_H-M   'P 1'
#
loop_
_entity.id
_entity.type
_entity.pdbx_description
1 polymer ?
#
loop_
_entity_poly.entity_id
_entity_poly.type
_entity_poly.pdbx_seq_one_letter_code
_entity_poly.pdbx_strand_id
1 'polypeptide(L)'
;MKFDGDRPHFYMLNGGETHDPYAKPDEDSSMWPRISGGNGVFKKMNDQIESKGEEASEGERFKEEFQFFDQDKLDELRERQIDTVRYLDGVFEQLYDMVPKNTHIIVTADHGELFGEMGYFGHGPIMHDKCFEAPYLEGKIR
;
A
#
# COMPACT_ATOMS: atom_id res chain seq x y z
N MET A 1 10.18 10.63 21.01
CA MET A 1 9.24 9.95 21.89
C MET A 1 9.92 9.70 23.23
N LYS A 2 9.25 9.86 24.36
CA LYS A 2 9.82 9.52 25.68
C LYS A 2 9.01 8.38 26.25
N PHE A 3 9.68 7.30 26.57
CA PHE A 3 9.07 6.15 27.24
C PHE A 3 9.38 6.25 28.75
N ASP A 4 8.33 6.39 29.55
CA ASP A 4 8.42 6.42 31.00
C ASP A 4 8.09 5.01 31.51
N GLY A 5 9.01 4.40 32.28
CA GLY A 5 8.88 3.03 32.75
C GLY A 5 8.03 2.85 34.02
N ASP A 6 7.59 3.94 34.64
CA ASP A 6 6.93 3.88 35.95
C ASP A 6 5.44 3.56 35.91
N ARG A 7 4.86 3.57 34.70
CA ARG A 7 3.43 3.30 34.48
C ARG A 7 3.20 2.47 33.21
N PRO A 8 2.15 1.68 33.14
CA PRO A 8 1.75 1.07 31.88
C PRO A 8 1.34 2.15 30.88
N HIS A 9 1.89 2.07 29.66
CA HIS A 9 1.58 2.96 28.56
C HIS A 9 1.13 2.15 27.36
N PHE A 10 0.25 2.73 26.57
CA PHE A 10 -0.12 2.23 25.25
C PHE A 10 0.20 3.33 24.24
N TYR A 11 0.97 2.97 23.21
CA TYR A 11 1.27 3.83 22.10
C TYR A 11 0.77 3.19 20.81
N MET A 12 0.07 3.94 19.99
CA MET A 12 -0.29 3.55 18.64
C MET A 12 0.44 4.50 17.69
N LEU A 13 1.27 3.94 16.82
CA LEU A 13 1.99 4.65 15.77
C LEU A 13 1.36 4.24 14.45
N ASN A 14 1.01 5.23 13.65
CA ASN A 14 0.52 5.01 12.31
C ASN A 14 1.50 5.66 11.33
N GLY A 15 2.06 4.87 10.42
CA GLY A 15 2.91 5.31 9.33
C GLY A 15 2.16 5.30 8.01
N GLY A 16 2.45 6.25 7.14
CA GLY A 16 1.86 6.34 5.81
C GLY A 16 2.81 5.94 4.69
N GLU A 17 4.03 5.53 5.02
CA GLU A 17 5.08 5.26 4.06
C GLU A 17 4.76 4.09 3.13
N THR A 18 4.01 3.10 3.61
CA THR A 18 3.55 1.95 2.82
C THR A 18 2.26 2.19 2.04
N HIS A 19 1.70 3.39 2.11
CA HIS A 19 0.58 3.83 1.28
C HIS A 19 1.09 4.40 -0.06
N ASP A 20 0.31 4.26 -1.14
CA ASP A 20 0.63 4.89 -2.43
C ASP A 20 0.95 6.40 -2.25
N PRO A 21 2.02 6.90 -2.78
CA PRO A 21 2.98 6.38 -3.76
C PRO A 21 4.19 5.61 -3.18
N TYR A 22 4.10 5.07 -1.98
CA TYR A 22 5.14 4.29 -1.30
C TYR A 22 6.45 5.08 -1.16
N ALA A 23 6.35 6.22 -0.52
CA ALA A 23 7.42 7.20 -0.45
C ALA A 23 8.23 7.06 0.85
N LYS A 24 9.55 7.02 0.70
CA LYS A 24 10.47 7.21 1.83
C LYS A 24 10.68 8.71 2.07
N PRO A 25 11.02 9.12 3.31
CA PRO A 25 11.40 10.50 3.58
C PRO A 25 12.52 10.98 2.64
N ASP A 26 12.45 12.23 2.25
CA ASP A 26 13.45 12.91 1.42
C ASP A 26 13.61 12.41 -0.04
N GLU A 27 12.70 11.58 -0.53
CA GLU A 27 12.66 11.21 -1.95
C GLU A 27 12.16 12.34 -2.84
N ASP A 28 12.77 12.48 -4.03
CA ASP A 28 12.27 13.40 -5.05
C ASP A 28 10.98 12.87 -5.69
N SER A 29 9.87 13.53 -5.39
CA SER A 29 8.55 13.14 -5.89
C SER A 29 8.37 13.23 -7.40
N SER A 30 9.29 13.91 -8.11
CA SER A 30 9.24 14.02 -9.57
C SER A 30 9.52 12.70 -10.28
N MET A 31 10.21 11.79 -9.60
CA MET A 31 10.61 10.49 -10.12
C MET A 31 9.64 9.36 -9.77
N TRP A 32 8.56 9.65 -9.04
CA TRP A 32 7.64 8.61 -8.61
C TRP A 32 6.80 8.09 -9.77
N PRO A 33 6.65 6.78 -9.94
CA PRO A 33 5.71 6.22 -10.89
C PRO A 33 4.29 6.65 -10.49
N ARG A 34 3.52 7.09 -11.45
CA ARG A 34 2.14 7.50 -11.22
C ARG A 34 1.22 6.66 -12.07
N ILE A 35 0.29 6.01 -11.43
CA ILE A 35 -0.89 5.49 -12.09
C ILE A 35 -1.89 6.63 -12.12
N SER A 36 -2.28 7.04 -13.32
CA SER A 36 -3.19 8.18 -13.47
C SER A 36 -4.55 7.87 -12.86
N GLY A 37 -4.90 8.62 -11.85
CA GLY A 37 -6.17 8.64 -11.11
C GLY A 37 -6.15 7.96 -9.77
N GLY A 38 -6.66 8.66 -8.82
CA GLY A 38 -6.66 8.24 -7.43
C GLY A 38 -7.20 6.85 -7.17
N ASN A 39 -6.86 6.38 -6.04
CA ASN A 39 -7.30 5.20 -5.30
C ASN A 39 -8.27 4.31 -6.06
N GLY A 40 -7.76 3.51 -6.98
CA GLY A 40 -8.82 2.91 -7.57
C GLY A 40 -8.68 1.79 -8.55
N VAL A 41 -9.37 1.00 -8.19
CA VAL A 41 -10.10 -0.04 -8.86
C VAL A 41 -10.47 0.38 -10.28
N PHE A 42 -10.01 -0.36 -11.29
CA PHE A 42 -10.44 -0.25 -12.70
C PHE A 42 -10.35 1.11 -13.36
N LYS A 43 -9.37 1.90 -13.08
CA LYS A 43 -9.32 3.23 -13.67
C LYS A 43 -9.22 3.22 -15.19
N LYS A 44 -8.42 2.32 -15.76
CA LYS A 44 -8.29 2.23 -17.21
C LYS A 44 -9.59 1.83 -17.89
N MET A 45 -10.41 1.01 -17.23
CA MET A 45 -11.74 0.65 -17.71
C MET A 45 -12.70 1.84 -17.62
N ASN A 46 -12.65 2.62 -16.57
CA ASN A 46 -13.46 3.84 -16.43
C ASN A 46 -13.07 4.88 -17.47
N ASP A 47 -11.78 5.15 -17.65
CA ASP A 47 -11.27 6.09 -18.65
C ASP A 47 -11.66 5.67 -20.08
N GLN A 48 -11.71 4.38 -20.37
CA GLN A 48 -12.16 3.85 -21.65
C GLN A 48 -13.67 3.96 -21.85
N ILE A 49 -14.45 3.76 -20.79
CA ILE A 49 -15.90 3.94 -20.82
C ILE A 49 -16.25 5.41 -21.03
N GLU A 50 -15.59 6.31 -20.30
CA GLU A 50 -15.80 7.76 -20.44
C GLU A 50 -15.33 8.32 -21.79
N SER A 51 -14.24 7.79 -22.36
CA SER A 51 -13.66 8.26 -23.63
C SER A 51 -14.42 7.77 -24.88
N LYS A 52 -15.11 6.63 -24.81
CA LYS A 52 -15.84 6.05 -25.96
C LYS A 52 -17.27 6.55 -26.12
N GLY A 53 -17.78 7.31 -25.15
CA GLY A 53 -19.12 7.89 -25.21
C GLY A 53 -20.26 6.85 -25.39
N GLU A 54 -21.46 7.35 -25.62
CA GLU A 54 -22.68 6.54 -25.75
C GLU A 54 -22.79 5.73 -27.06
N GLU A 55 -21.83 5.86 -28.00
CA GLU A 55 -21.93 5.28 -29.36
C GLU A 55 -21.31 3.89 -29.50
N ALA A 56 -20.59 3.36 -28.51
CA ALA A 56 -20.01 2.02 -28.60
C ALA A 56 -21.05 0.93 -28.25
N SER A 57 -21.30 -0.01 -29.17
CA SER A 57 -22.16 -1.12 -28.91
C SER A 57 -21.64 -2.02 -27.78
N GLU A 58 -22.54 -2.64 -27.00
CA GLU A 58 -22.17 -3.56 -25.90
C GLU A 58 -21.19 -4.66 -26.34
N GLY A 59 -21.28 -5.13 -27.60
CA GLY A 59 -20.42 -6.17 -28.15
C GLY A 59 -18.99 -5.70 -28.48
N GLU A 60 -18.77 -4.39 -28.67
CA GLU A 60 -17.42 -3.80 -28.93
C GLU A 60 -16.70 -3.48 -27.63
N ARG A 61 -17.45 -3.19 -26.57
CA ARG A 61 -16.89 -2.95 -25.23
C ARG A 61 -16.16 -4.18 -24.65
N PHE A 62 -16.51 -5.38 -25.07
CA PHE A 62 -15.93 -6.63 -24.58
C PHE A 62 -14.88 -7.25 -25.52
N LYS A 63 -14.55 -6.66 -26.64
CA LYS A 63 -13.62 -7.22 -27.64
C LYS A 63 -12.19 -6.71 -27.60
N GLU A 64 -11.91 -5.62 -26.92
CA GLU A 64 -10.53 -5.22 -26.67
C GLU A 64 -9.98 -6.02 -25.47
N GLU A 65 -8.84 -6.68 -25.67
CA GLU A 65 -8.10 -7.28 -24.55
C GLU A 65 -7.95 -6.22 -23.45
N PHE A 66 -8.52 -6.49 -22.30
CA PHE A 66 -8.52 -5.58 -21.17
C PHE A 66 -7.09 -5.49 -20.62
N GLN A 67 -6.29 -4.59 -21.12
CA GLN A 67 -5.10 -4.10 -20.41
C GLN A 67 -5.57 -3.08 -19.37
N PHE A 68 -5.89 -3.56 -18.18
CA PHE A 68 -6.41 -2.71 -17.10
C PHE A 68 -5.38 -1.68 -16.63
N PHE A 69 -4.11 -2.10 -16.48
CA PHE A 69 -3.00 -1.28 -16.06
C PHE A 69 -1.74 -1.64 -16.83
N ASP A 70 -0.78 -0.70 -16.86
CA ASP A 70 0.58 -0.97 -17.27
C ASP A 70 1.25 -1.84 -16.19
N GLN A 71 1.48 -3.11 -16.49
CA GLN A 71 2.00 -4.07 -15.52
C GLN A 71 3.41 -3.70 -15.07
N ASP A 72 4.24 -3.14 -15.96
CA ASP A 72 5.60 -2.72 -15.59
C ASP A 72 5.57 -1.62 -14.51
N LYS A 73 4.60 -0.70 -14.59
CA LYS A 73 4.40 0.32 -13.55
C LYS A 73 3.86 -0.25 -12.25
N LEU A 74 2.99 -1.25 -12.33
CA LEU A 74 2.50 -1.93 -11.12
C LEU A 74 3.61 -2.69 -10.43
N ASP A 75 4.47 -3.36 -11.18
CA ASP A 75 5.63 -4.06 -10.67
C ASP A 75 6.62 -3.07 -10.03
N GLU A 76 6.85 -1.91 -10.65
CA GLU A 76 7.66 -0.84 -10.08
C GLU A 76 7.07 -0.33 -8.76
N LEU A 77 5.76 -0.09 -8.69
CA LEU A 77 5.09 0.34 -7.45
C LEU A 77 5.18 -0.72 -6.35
N ARG A 78 5.06 -1.98 -6.71
CA ARG A 78 5.24 -3.08 -5.77
C ARG A 78 6.66 -3.13 -5.21
N GLU A 79 7.68 -3.00 -6.05
CA GLU A 79 9.07 -2.93 -5.59
C GLU A 79 9.31 -1.73 -4.68
N ARG A 80 8.70 -0.58 -4.97
CA ARG A 80 8.74 0.59 -4.09
C ARG A 80 8.11 0.30 -2.73
N GLN A 81 6.96 -0.38 -2.69
CA GLN A 81 6.35 -0.79 -1.42
C GLN A 81 7.30 -1.70 -0.62
N ILE A 82 7.91 -2.69 -1.28
CA ILE A 82 8.89 -3.60 -0.65
C ILE A 82 10.07 -2.80 -0.08
N ASP A 83 10.61 -1.85 -0.82
CA ASP A 83 11.73 -1.01 -0.37
C ASP A 83 11.34 -0.09 0.79
N THR A 84 10.10 0.38 0.80
CA THR A 84 9.58 1.15 1.94
C THR A 84 9.43 0.28 3.19
N VAL A 85 8.98 -0.96 3.05
CA VAL A 85 8.95 -1.92 4.17
C VAL A 85 10.36 -2.19 4.70
N ARG A 86 11.35 -2.37 3.83
CA ARG A 86 12.78 -2.52 4.24
C ARG A 86 13.31 -1.29 4.98
N TYR A 87 12.93 -0.10 4.53
CA TYR A 87 13.26 1.14 5.23
C TYR A 87 12.63 1.18 6.64
N LEU A 88 11.34 0.83 6.74
CA LEU A 88 10.64 0.79 8.03
C LEU A 88 11.22 -0.25 8.98
N ASP A 89 11.72 -1.37 8.49
CA ASP A 89 12.40 -2.38 9.31
C ASP A 89 13.61 -1.77 10.04
N GLY A 90 14.43 -0.97 9.35
CA GLY A 90 15.52 -0.22 9.98
C GLY A 90 15.04 0.87 10.96
N VAL A 91 13.88 1.47 10.74
CA VAL A 91 13.28 2.42 11.70
C VAL A 91 12.78 1.68 12.94
N PHE A 92 12.18 0.51 12.77
CA PHE A 92 11.73 -0.32 13.90
C PHE A 92 12.90 -0.84 14.74
N GLU A 93 14.04 -1.17 14.14
CA GLU A 93 15.25 -1.53 14.88
C GLU A 93 15.63 -0.42 15.86
N GLN A 94 15.65 0.84 15.40
CA GLN A 94 15.93 1.99 16.26
C GLN A 94 14.87 2.18 17.35
N LEU A 95 13.59 1.92 17.02
CA LEU A 95 12.50 1.99 17.99
C LEU A 95 12.69 0.92 19.09
N TYR A 96 13.06 -0.30 18.71
CA TYR A 96 13.28 -1.40 19.65
C TYR A 96 14.39 -1.09 20.67
N ASP A 97 15.44 -0.38 20.25
CA ASP A 97 16.51 0.06 21.12
C ASP A 97 16.06 1.16 22.10
N MET A 98 15.03 1.90 21.77
CA MET A 98 14.53 3.04 22.57
C MET A 98 13.47 2.65 23.59
N VAL A 99 12.74 1.56 23.38
CA VAL A 99 11.62 1.18 24.25
C VAL A 99 12.12 0.46 25.51
N PRO A 100 11.43 0.64 26.65
CA PRO A 100 11.79 -0.05 27.88
C PRO A 100 11.69 -1.57 27.77
N LYS A 101 12.46 -2.27 28.58
CA LYS A 101 12.28 -3.71 28.79
C LYS A 101 10.86 -4.01 29.21
N ASN A 102 10.38 -5.18 28.89
CA ASN A 102 9.00 -5.62 29.08
C ASN A 102 7.97 -4.94 28.16
N THR A 103 8.38 -4.10 27.21
CA THR A 103 7.47 -3.57 26.20
C THR A 103 7.02 -4.69 25.27
N HIS A 104 5.71 -4.80 25.10
CA HIS A 104 5.10 -5.65 24.09
C HIS A 104 4.90 -4.82 22.82
N ILE A 105 5.35 -5.33 21.70
CA ILE A 105 5.27 -4.64 20.41
C ILE A 105 4.45 -5.49 19.45
N ILE A 106 3.53 -4.85 18.77
CA ILE A 106 2.78 -5.41 17.66
C ILE A 106 3.02 -4.52 16.44
N VAL A 107 3.42 -5.12 15.35
CA VAL A 107 3.54 -4.47 14.03
C VAL A 107 2.54 -5.13 13.11
N THR A 108 1.66 -4.33 12.52
CA THR A 108 0.62 -4.81 11.60
C THR A 108 0.26 -3.72 10.60
N ALA A 109 -0.52 -4.06 9.58
CA ALA A 109 -1.18 -3.10 8.70
C ALA A 109 -2.71 -3.24 8.86
N ASP A 110 -3.44 -2.24 8.44
CA ASP A 110 -4.91 -2.20 8.46
C ASP A 110 -5.53 -2.96 7.28
N HIS A 111 -4.78 -3.10 6.17
CA HIS A 111 -5.18 -3.86 4.98
C HIS A 111 -3.96 -4.29 4.16
N GLY A 112 -4.20 -5.13 3.17
CA GLY A 112 -3.25 -5.45 2.11
C GLY A 112 -3.45 -4.58 0.86
N GLU A 113 -2.73 -4.89 -0.21
CA GLU A 113 -2.69 -4.09 -1.43
C GLU A 113 -2.68 -4.96 -2.67
N LEU A 114 -3.31 -4.49 -3.75
CA LEU A 114 -3.36 -5.13 -5.06
C LEU A 114 -2.44 -4.43 -6.04
N PHE A 115 -1.70 -5.21 -6.82
CA PHE A 115 -0.78 -4.73 -7.84
C PHE A 115 -1.06 -5.37 -9.21
N GLY A 116 -2.32 -5.40 -9.62
CA GLY A 116 -2.76 -5.93 -10.90
C GLY A 116 -3.57 -7.23 -10.78
N GLU A 117 -3.68 -7.83 -9.60
CA GLU A 117 -4.45 -9.05 -9.40
C GLU A 117 -5.89 -8.84 -9.85
N MET A 118 -6.36 -9.70 -10.75
CA MET A 118 -7.67 -9.63 -11.39
C MET A 118 -7.99 -8.27 -12.04
N GLY A 119 -6.96 -7.48 -12.41
CA GLY A 119 -7.13 -6.15 -12.99
C GLY A 119 -7.37 -5.04 -11.97
N TYR A 120 -7.14 -5.28 -10.69
CA TYR A 120 -7.29 -4.29 -9.63
C TYR A 120 -5.94 -3.69 -9.19
N PHE A 121 -5.97 -2.44 -8.76
CA PHE A 121 -4.88 -1.76 -8.09
C PHE A 121 -5.39 -1.06 -6.83
N GLY A 122 -4.57 -1.10 -5.76
CA GLY A 122 -4.94 -0.47 -4.51
C GLY A 122 -5.80 -1.38 -3.63
N HIS A 123 -6.49 -0.79 -2.69
CA HIS A 123 -7.29 -1.52 -1.70
C HIS A 123 -8.75 -1.09 -1.65
N GLY A 124 -9.20 -0.15 -2.48
CA GLY A 124 -10.54 0.43 -2.49
C GLY A 124 -11.68 -0.48 -1.98
N PRO A 125 -12.93 -0.25 -2.27
CA PRO A 125 -14.02 -1.10 -1.79
C PRO A 125 -14.08 -2.43 -2.57
N ILE A 126 -12.97 -3.19 -2.53
CA ILE A 126 -12.81 -4.45 -3.25
C ILE A 126 -12.78 -5.59 -2.25
N MET A 127 -13.63 -6.57 -2.46
CA MET A 127 -13.64 -7.82 -1.72
C MET A 127 -12.68 -8.82 -2.38
N HIS A 128 -11.38 -8.64 -2.14
CA HIS A 128 -10.34 -9.51 -2.64
C HIS A 128 -9.44 -9.97 -1.48
N ASP A 129 -9.04 -11.24 -1.47
CA ASP A 129 -8.27 -11.83 -0.36
C ASP A 129 -7.00 -11.04 -0.04
N LYS A 130 -6.31 -10.53 -1.07
CA LYS A 130 -5.12 -9.70 -0.91
C LYS A 130 -5.34 -8.40 -0.12
N CYS A 131 -6.54 -7.83 -0.16
CA CYS A 131 -6.88 -6.67 0.64
C CYS A 131 -7.05 -7.00 2.13
N PHE A 132 -7.29 -8.28 2.46
CA PHE A 132 -7.43 -8.75 3.84
C PHE A 132 -6.16 -9.41 4.38
N GLU A 133 -5.15 -9.63 3.55
CA GLU A 133 -3.84 -10.15 3.96
C GLU A 133 -3.00 -8.99 4.53
N ALA A 134 -3.00 -8.83 5.84
CA ALA A 134 -2.14 -7.88 6.54
C ALA A 134 -0.99 -8.61 7.26
N PRO A 135 0.23 -8.05 7.31
CA PRO A 135 1.30 -8.61 8.11
C PRO A 135 0.95 -8.52 9.59
N TYR A 136 1.41 -9.49 10.37
CA TYR A 136 1.28 -9.48 11.82
C TYR A 136 2.56 -10.00 12.46
N LEU A 137 3.23 -9.14 13.18
CA LEU A 137 4.36 -9.49 14.03
C LEU A 137 4.06 -9.06 15.45
N GLU A 138 4.39 -9.91 16.41
CA GLU A 138 4.36 -9.54 17.82
C GLU A 138 5.60 -10.04 18.54
N GLY A 139 6.00 -9.28 19.54
CA GLY A 139 7.17 -9.64 20.35
C GLY A 139 7.22 -8.86 21.65
N LYS A 140 8.12 -9.29 22.53
CA LYS A 140 8.38 -8.63 23.78
C LYS A 140 9.87 -8.34 23.94
N ILE A 141 10.19 -7.07 24.21
CA ILE A 141 11.55 -6.64 24.52
C ILE A 141 11.94 -7.19 25.89
N ARG A 142 13.07 -7.87 25.95
CA ARG A 142 13.58 -8.55 27.16
C ARG A 142 14.65 -7.75 27.88
#